data_1c2a722cbf4219c04938664eb7e6f8e1
#
_entry.id   1c2a722cbf4219c04938664eb7e6f8e1
#
_cell.length_a   1.000
_cell.length_b   1.000
_cell.length_c   1.000
_cell.angle_alpha   90.00
_cell.angle_beta   90.00
_cell.angle_gamma   90.00
#
_symmetry.space_group_name_H-M   'P 1'
#
loop_
_entity.id
_entity.type
_entity.pdbx_description
1 polymer ?
#
loop_
_entity_poly.entity_id
_entity_poly.type
_entity_poly.pdbx_seq_one_letter_code
_entity_poly.pdbx_strand_id
1 'polypeptide(L)'
;MNMVISIKNNKFRIKTVFSSKDTQKGMMGRKFDSTFNGMLFLMGGGEHCFWMKNCIIPLDIIFIVGNTITEIHNNCQPCTTEDCGNYCGEGDMILEIMGGTAKKLGLQIGDEVNF
;
A
#
# COMPACT_ATOMS: atom_id res chain seq x y z
N MET A 1 -3.09 2.85 -16.66
CA MET A 1 -3.05 4.31 -16.47
C MET A 1 -2.46 4.63 -15.10
N ASN A 2 -1.50 5.52 -15.05
CA ASN A 2 -0.91 5.97 -13.81
C ASN A 2 -1.56 7.27 -13.36
N MET A 3 -1.77 7.41 -12.09
CA MET A 3 -2.29 8.63 -11.49
C MET A 3 -1.32 9.12 -10.41
N VAL A 4 -1.47 10.34 -10.00
CA VAL A 4 -0.70 10.92 -8.91
C VAL A 4 -1.65 11.21 -7.75
N ILE A 5 -1.27 10.78 -6.56
CA ILE A 5 -1.97 11.16 -5.34
C ILE A 5 -1.00 11.88 -4.42
N SER A 6 -1.51 12.62 -3.46
CA SER A 6 -0.65 13.28 -2.48
C SER A 6 -1.17 13.10 -1.06
N ILE A 7 -0.23 13.00 -0.11
CA ILE A 7 -0.50 12.95 1.32
C ILE A 7 0.50 13.90 1.98
N LYS A 8 0.00 14.90 2.71
CA LYS A 8 0.85 15.95 3.34
C LYS A 8 1.83 16.57 2.33
N ASN A 9 1.33 16.92 1.15
CA ASN A 9 2.10 17.54 0.06
C ASN A 9 3.18 16.62 -0.54
N ASN A 10 3.22 15.35 -0.17
CA ASN A 10 4.11 14.38 -0.79
C ASN A 10 3.36 13.66 -1.90
N LYS A 11 3.94 13.65 -3.09
CA LYS A 11 3.31 13.07 -4.28
C LYS A 11 3.78 11.65 -4.51
N PHE A 12 2.82 10.79 -4.86
CA PHE A 12 3.11 9.41 -5.23
C PHE A 12 2.56 9.14 -6.63
N ARG A 13 3.40 8.56 -7.47
CA ARG A 13 3.00 8.08 -8.79
C ARG A 13 2.47 6.66 -8.61
N ILE A 14 1.19 6.48 -8.91
CA ILE A 14 0.45 5.30 -8.52
C ILE A 14 0.23 4.37 -9.70
N LYS A 15 0.49 3.08 -9.48
CA LYS A 15 -0.06 2.02 -10.31
C LYS A 15 -1.29 1.48 -9.60
N THR A 16 -2.44 1.58 -10.27
CA THR A 16 -3.72 1.15 -9.71
C THR A 16 -4.01 -0.29 -10.10
N VAL A 17 -4.44 -1.10 -9.15
CA VAL A 17 -4.85 -2.48 -9.38
C VAL A 17 -6.24 -2.73 -8.80
N PHE A 18 -7.06 -3.52 -9.47
CA PHE A 18 -8.44 -3.78 -9.05
C PHE A 18 -8.94 -5.18 -9.39
N SER A 19 -8.32 -5.89 -10.35
CA SER A 19 -8.73 -7.26 -10.65
C SER A 19 -8.26 -8.20 -9.54
N SER A 20 -8.97 -9.33 -9.36
CA SER A 20 -8.58 -10.33 -8.36
C SER A 20 -7.16 -10.84 -8.60
N LYS A 21 -6.80 -11.08 -9.84
CA LYS A 21 -5.48 -11.58 -10.22
C LYS A 21 -4.38 -10.58 -9.87
N ASP A 22 -4.57 -9.31 -10.26
CA ASP A 22 -3.56 -8.27 -10.03
C ASP A 22 -3.45 -7.92 -8.55
N THR A 23 -4.58 -7.91 -7.84
CA THR A 23 -4.61 -7.67 -6.40
C THR A 23 -3.85 -8.76 -5.65
N GLN A 24 -4.05 -10.03 -6.02
CA GLN A 24 -3.35 -11.14 -5.39
C GLN A 24 -1.86 -11.08 -5.65
N LYS A 25 -1.44 -10.74 -6.85
CA LYS A 25 -0.03 -10.58 -7.18
C LYS A 25 0.59 -9.40 -6.45
N GLY A 26 -0.08 -8.25 -6.46
CA GLY A 26 0.42 -7.03 -5.82
C GLY A 26 1.87 -6.74 -6.17
N MET A 27 2.68 -6.56 -5.14
CA MET A 27 4.12 -6.28 -5.28
C MET A 27 5.01 -7.53 -5.28
N MET A 28 4.42 -8.74 -5.38
CA MET A 28 5.23 -9.97 -5.43
C MET A 28 6.25 -9.90 -6.58
N GLY A 29 7.54 -10.08 -6.24
CA GLY A 29 8.63 -10.10 -7.20
C GLY A 29 8.90 -8.76 -7.89
N ARG A 30 8.34 -7.66 -7.39
CA ARG A 30 8.44 -6.34 -8.03
C ARG A 30 9.18 -5.34 -7.16
N LYS A 31 9.76 -4.36 -7.83
CA LYS A 31 10.34 -3.17 -7.21
C LYS A 31 9.65 -1.94 -7.79
N PHE A 32 9.67 -0.86 -7.03
CA PHE A 32 9.30 0.45 -7.58
C PHE A 32 10.36 0.92 -8.57
N ASP A 33 9.95 1.76 -9.49
CA ASP A 33 10.83 2.29 -10.54
C ASP A 33 10.46 3.74 -10.87
N SER A 34 10.98 4.27 -11.98
CA SER A 34 10.73 5.65 -12.39
C SER A 34 9.27 5.91 -12.78
N THR A 35 8.48 4.85 -13.04
CA THR A 35 7.08 5.00 -13.48
C THR A 35 6.09 5.02 -12.32
N PHE A 36 6.42 4.37 -11.21
CA PHE A 36 5.52 4.37 -10.04
C PHE A 36 6.31 4.16 -8.75
N ASN A 37 5.87 4.82 -7.69
CA ASN A 37 6.40 4.63 -6.34
C ASN A 37 5.32 4.31 -5.31
N GLY A 38 4.14 3.97 -5.79
CA GLY A 38 3.04 3.46 -4.98
C GLY A 38 2.14 2.55 -5.79
N MET A 39 1.59 1.53 -5.15
CA MET A 39 0.58 0.67 -5.74
C MET A 39 -0.72 0.86 -4.96
N LEU A 40 -1.77 1.22 -5.65
CA LEU A 40 -3.07 1.49 -5.05
C LEU A 40 -4.04 0.36 -5.40
N PHE A 41 -4.50 -0.33 -4.37
CA PHE A 41 -5.47 -1.42 -4.51
C PHE A 41 -6.86 -0.86 -4.30
N LEU A 42 -7.72 -0.98 -5.32
CA LEU A 42 -9.12 -0.59 -5.22
C LEU A 42 -9.91 -1.81 -4.76
N MET A 43 -10.47 -1.74 -3.57
CA MET A 43 -11.17 -2.85 -2.91
C MET A 43 -12.59 -2.43 -2.58
N GLY A 44 -13.43 -3.39 -2.27
CA GLY A 44 -14.70 -3.09 -1.60
C GLY A 44 -14.45 -2.69 -0.15
N GLY A 45 -15.34 -1.94 0.45
CA GLY A 45 -15.22 -1.54 1.86
C GLY A 45 -15.16 -2.74 2.80
N GLY A 46 -14.68 -2.50 4.01
CA GLY A 46 -14.54 -3.51 5.04
C GLY A 46 -13.11 -3.82 5.41
N GLU A 47 -12.92 -4.87 6.18
CA GLU A 47 -11.59 -5.28 6.58
C GLU A 47 -10.92 -6.10 5.49
N HIS A 48 -9.66 -5.80 5.21
CA HIS A 48 -8.81 -6.55 4.29
C HIS A 48 -7.49 -6.87 4.96
N CYS A 49 -6.93 -8.03 4.61
CA CYS A 49 -5.64 -8.46 5.13
C CYS A 49 -4.68 -8.69 3.96
N PHE A 50 -3.48 -8.15 4.10
CA PHE A 50 -2.42 -8.29 3.11
C PHE A 50 -1.24 -9.03 3.72
N TRP A 51 -0.45 -9.69 2.89
CA TRP A 51 0.76 -10.36 3.33
C TRP A 51 1.94 -9.94 2.47
N MET A 52 3.14 -10.25 2.97
CA MET A 52 4.38 -9.93 2.27
C MET A 52 4.97 -11.13 1.54
N LYS A 53 4.15 -12.15 1.29
CA LYS A 53 4.57 -13.38 0.60
C LYS A 53 5.17 -13.04 -0.76
N ASN A 54 6.39 -13.54 -1.01
CA ASN A 54 7.12 -13.36 -2.26
C ASN A 54 7.40 -11.92 -2.66
N CYS A 55 7.20 -10.96 -1.78
CA CYS A 55 7.70 -9.61 -1.98
C CYS A 55 9.21 -9.60 -1.82
N ILE A 56 9.89 -8.73 -2.57
CA ILE A 56 11.35 -8.66 -2.57
C ILE A 56 11.87 -7.35 -1.97
N ILE A 57 10.98 -6.42 -1.64
CA ILE A 57 11.31 -5.18 -0.96
C ILE A 57 10.38 -4.99 0.23
N PRO A 58 10.81 -4.29 1.29
CA PRO A 58 9.91 -3.94 2.39
C PRO A 58 8.87 -2.91 1.94
N LEU A 59 7.69 -2.94 2.53
CA LEU A 59 6.58 -2.06 2.18
C LEU A 59 5.95 -1.44 3.42
N ASP A 60 5.49 -0.19 3.29
CA ASP A 60 4.48 0.36 4.17
C ASP A 60 3.13 0.05 3.56
N ILE A 61 2.20 -0.49 4.35
CA ILE A 61 0.86 -0.86 3.91
C ILE A 61 -0.11 0.09 4.59
N ILE A 62 -0.76 0.94 3.79
CA ILE A 62 -1.59 2.06 4.28
C ILE A 62 -3.04 1.81 3.88
N PHE A 63 -3.93 1.70 4.86
CA PHE A 63 -5.35 1.48 4.63
C PHE A 63 -6.07 2.83 4.63
N ILE A 64 -7.02 3.00 3.70
CA ILE A 64 -7.70 4.26 3.44
C ILE A 64 -9.21 3.98 3.34
N VAL A 65 -10.01 4.74 4.09
CA VAL A 65 -11.47 4.78 3.94
C VAL A 65 -11.84 6.14 3.39
N GLY A 66 -12.47 6.15 2.20
CA GLY A 66 -12.75 7.41 1.49
C GLY A 66 -11.46 8.11 1.13
N ASN A 67 -11.11 9.15 1.86
CA ASN A 67 -9.86 9.87 1.68
C ASN A 67 -9.04 10.00 2.97
N THR A 68 -9.30 9.14 3.97
CA THR A 68 -8.67 9.22 5.28
C THR A 68 -7.89 7.96 5.59
N ILE A 69 -6.64 8.10 6.03
CA ILE A 69 -5.82 6.97 6.47
C ILE A 69 -6.41 6.40 7.77
N THR A 70 -6.69 5.10 7.77
CA THR A 70 -7.28 4.39 8.91
C THR A 70 -6.30 3.47 9.62
N GLU A 71 -5.25 3.01 8.93
CA GLU A 71 -4.26 2.11 9.51
C GLU A 71 -2.97 2.22 8.70
N ILE A 72 -1.82 2.10 9.36
CA ILE A 72 -0.51 2.05 8.71
C ILE A 72 0.30 0.92 9.35
N HIS A 73 0.73 -0.03 8.53
CA HIS A 73 1.71 -1.02 8.92
C HIS A 73 3.05 -0.62 8.33
N ASN A 74 3.99 -0.25 9.18
CA ASN A 74 5.27 0.32 8.76
C ASN A 74 6.31 -0.77 8.51
N ASN A 75 7.04 -0.62 7.41
CA ASN A 75 8.23 -1.40 7.10
C ASN A 75 8.01 -2.90 7.20
N CYS A 76 6.94 -3.37 6.57
CA CYS A 76 6.60 -4.79 6.51
C CYS A 76 7.65 -5.52 5.69
N GLN A 77 8.24 -6.57 6.27
CA GLN A 77 9.39 -7.23 5.67
C GLN A 77 8.99 -8.33 4.70
N PRO A 78 9.78 -8.53 3.62
CA PRO A 78 9.56 -9.66 2.72
C PRO A 78 9.46 -10.99 3.47
N CYS A 79 8.59 -11.86 2.98
CA CYS A 79 8.37 -13.18 3.58
C CYS A 79 8.43 -14.25 2.49
N THR A 80 9.35 -15.19 2.64
CA THR A 80 9.54 -16.29 1.68
C THR A 80 9.15 -17.64 2.25
N THR A 81 8.72 -17.71 3.51
CA THR A 81 8.30 -18.94 4.15
C THR A 81 6.83 -19.23 3.85
N GLU A 82 6.33 -20.39 4.27
CA GLU A 82 4.92 -20.72 4.10
C GLU A 82 4.03 -20.00 5.11
N ASP A 83 4.58 -19.60 6.24
CA ASP A 83 3.85 -19.02 7.34
C ASP A 83 4.11 -17.51 7.42
N CYS A 84 3.55 -16.77 6.46
CA CYS A 84 3.62 -15.32 6.45
C CYS A 84 2.47 -14.74 7.27
N GLY A 85 2.78 -13.79 8.14
CA GLY A 85 1.76 -13.05 8.87
C GLY A 85 0.92 -12.16 7.97
N ASN A 86 -0.20 -11.72 8.52
CA ASN A 86 -1.12 -10.82 7.82
C ASN A 86 -1.07 -9.43 8.43
N TYR A 87 -1.24 -8.43 7.57
CA TYR A 87 -1.36 -7.03 7.94
C TYR A 87 -2.76 -6.58 7.57
N CYS A 88 -3.59 -6.34 8.56
CA CYS A 88 -5.02 -6.11 8.37
C CYS A 88 -5.39 -4.68 8.72
N GLY A 89 -6.46 -4.21 8.09
CA GLY A 89 -7.05 -2.91 8.37
C GLY A 89 -8.34 -2.74 7.61
N GLU A 90 -9.09 -1.73 8.00
CA GLU A 90 -10.31 -1.36 7.31
C GLU A 90 -10.00 -0.34 6.21
N GLY A 91 -10.48 -0.61 4.99
CA GLY A 91 -10.28 0.31 3.90
C GLY A 91 -11.03 -0.11 2.65
N ASP A 92 -11.37 0.88 1.83
CA ASP A 92 -11.85 0.67 0.47
C ASP A 92 -10.71 0.83 -0.53
N MET A 93 -9.60 1.38 -0.09
CA MET A 93 -8.35 1.46 -0.85
C MET A 93 -7.18 1.16 0.06
N ILE A 94 -6.15 0.53 -0.49
CA ILE A 94 -4.92 0.26 0.23
C ILE A 94 -3.75 0.73 -0.63
N LEU A 95 -2.86 1.52 -0.03
CA LEU A 95 -1.68 2.04 -0.69
C LEU A 95 -0.44 1.35 -0.16
N GLU A 96 0.35 0.76 -1.06
CA GLU A 96 1.67 0.21 -0.72
C GLU A 96 2.75 1.11 -1.29
N ILE A 97 3.67 1.53 -0.42
CA ILE A 97 4.82 2.36 -0.76
C ILE A 97 6.07 1.73 -0.15
N MET A 98 7.24 2.25 -0.51
CA MET A 98 8.50 1.72 0.02
C MET A 98 8.54 1.78 1.54
N GLY A 99 8.96 0.69 2.16
CA GLY A 99 9.04 0.58 3.62
C GLY A 99 9.91 1.67 4.22
N GLY A 100 9.41 2.30 5.30
CA GLY A 100 10.07 3.40 5.98
C GLY A 100 9.67 4.78 5.49
N THR A 101 9.00 4.88 4.34
CA THR A 101 8.59 6.16 3.75
C THR A 101 7.56 6.87 4.62
N ALA A 102 6.57 6.16 5.13
CA ALA A 102 5.52 6.76 5.95
C ALA A 102 6.10 7.44 7.20
N LYS A 103 7.01 6.77 7.89
CA LYS A 103 7.69 7.36 9.06
C LYS A 103 8.53 8.57 8.68
N LYS A 104 9.29 8.46 7.60
CA LYS A 104 10.15 9.56 7.13
C LYS A 104 9.34 10.81 6.81
N LEU A 105 8.16 10.63 6.22
CA LEU A 105 7.28 11.73 5.83
C LEU A 105 6.30 12.15 6.94
N GLY A 106 6.25 11.42 8.05
CA GLY A 106 5.35 11.72 9.15
C GLY A 106 3.88 11.41 8.85
N LEU A 107 3.60 10.43 7.99
CA LEU A 107 2.24 10.04 7.69
C LEU A 107 1.60 9.38 8.91
N GLN A 108 0.34 9.70 9.18
CA GLN A 108 -0.36 9.25 10.38
C GLN A 108 -1.80 8.84 10.05
N ILE A 109 -2.36 8.01 10.91
CA ILE A 109 -3.80 7.72 10.90
C ILE A 109 -4.54 9.05 11.05
N GLY A 110 -5.55 9.27 10.22
CA GLY A 110 -6.31 10.51 10.18
C GLY A 110 -5.85 11.48 9.10
N ASP A 111 -4.68 11.26 8.50
CA ASP A 111 -4.22 12.11 7.41
C ASP A 111 -5.11 11.97 6.19
N GLU A 112 -5.26 13.08 5.46
CA GLU A 112 -6.05 13.11 4.24
C GLU A 112 -5.21 12.72 3.03
N VAL A 113 -5.80 11.88 2.19
CA VAL A 113 -5.23 11.49 0.90
C VAL A 113 -5.94 12.27 -0.20
N ASN A 114 -5.18 12.99 -1.01
CA ASN A 114 -5.71 13.80 -2.11
C ASN A 114 -5.48 13.07 -3.43
N PHE A 115 -6.57 12.72 -4.05
CA PHE A 115 -6.58 12.01 -5.33
C PHE A 115 -6.56 12.94 -6.52
#